data_d5a867482d5b23475e63727595289f4d
#
_entry.id   d5a867482d5b23475e63727595289f4d
#
_cell.length_a   1.000
_cell.length_b   1.000
_cell.length_c   1.000
_cell.angle_alpha   90.00
_cell.angle_beta   90.00
_cell.angle_gamma   90.00
#
_symmetry.space_group_name_H-M   'P 1'
#
loop_
_entity.id
_entity.type
_entity.pdbx_description
1 polymer ?
#
loop_
_entity_poly.entity_id
_entity_poly.type
_entity_poly.pdbx_seq_one_letter_code
_entity_poly.pdbx_strand_id
1 'polypeptide(L)'
;MNKSPLWLRSLLWVVAVFLMLAAVVYQRATGPTHPARGDFEVAGQSYAYKLIRSDWSIKTNEAARVVLPDPGGDKVSDAVLVFRRLRTDDPFTRQTLRRENHQGKPLLVGALPAQPAAGKLEYHIEVTTSDGRSVRIPSQGEVIIRFKDHVPGWVLWPHVVMMFFSVLIGMRAGLGALFAPWRMRLWAWIALAGMTLGGMCLGPLVQKYAFGAYWTGFPFGGDWTDNKMLVMWLSWVVACAAIGLRPSKREVISRALVVAAGIAMMVAFLIPHSMGGSELDYSKVDQGIDPARAIETGRQ
;
A
#
# COMPACT_ATOMS: atom_id res chain seq x y z
N MET A 1 28.73 -25.94 18.01
CA MET A 1 28.23 -25.85 16.61
C MET A 1 29.33 -25.33 15.72
N ASN A 2 29.75 -26.12 14.73
CA ASN A 2 30.76 -25.69 13.77
C ASN A 2 30.23 -24.47 12.97
N LYS A 3 31.12 -23.49 12.78
CA LYS A 3 30.80 -22.31 11.97
C LYS A 3 30.60 -22.75 10.51
N SER A 4 29.46 -22.47 9.94
CA SER A 4 29.24 -22.69 8.52
C SER A 4 30.27 -21.96 7.67
N PRO A 5 30.67 -22.49 6.50
CA PRO A 5 31.68 -21.87 5.65
C PRO A 5 31.31 -20.44 5.25
N LEU A 6 32.32 -19.60 5.05
CA LEU A 6 32.11 -18.17 4.82
C LEU A 6 31.26 -17.92 3.55
N TRP A 7 31.53 -18.67 2.47
CA TRP A 7 30.79 -18.55 1.22
C TRP A 7 29.29 -18.79 1.39
N LEU A 8 28.88 -19.80 2.19
CA LEU A 8 27.46 -20.08 2.47
C LEU A 8 26.80 -18.91 3.23
N ARG A 9 27.50 -18.37 4.22
CA ARG A 9 26.99 -17.21 4.99
C ARG A 9 26.81 -15.98 4.11
N SER A 10 27.76 -15.72 3.21
CA SER A 10 27.66 -14.63 2.22
C SER A 10 26.53 -14.86 1.24
N LEU A 11 26.38 -16.07 0.71
CA LEU A 11 25.29 -16.44 -0.18
C LEU A 11 23.92 -16.21 0.47
N LEU A 12 23.74 -16.59 1.74
CA LEU A 12 22.47 -16.39 2.45
C LEU A 12 22.14 -14.90 2.65
N TRP A 13 23.12 -14.01 2.74
CA TRP A 13 22.90 -12.57 2.72
C TRP A 13 22.44 -12.08 1.34
N VAL A 14 23.09 -12.52 0.29
CA VAL A 14 22.71 -12.18 -1.09
C VAL A 14 21.26 -12.62 -1.37
N VAL A 15 20.92 -13.86 -1.00
CA VAL A 15 19.55 -14.38 -1.16
C VAL A 15 18.55 -13.59 -0.33
N ALA A 16 18.87 -13.24 0.93
CA ALA A 16 17.99 -12.45 1.78
C ALA A 16 17.71 -11.04 1.20
N VAL A 17 18.75 -10.38 0.68
CA VAL A 17 18.62 -9.07 0.00
C VAL A 17 17.76 -9.21 -1.24
N PHE A 18 18.01 -10.22 -2.07
CA PHE A 18 17.23 -10.46 -3.29
C PHE A 18 15.74 -10.69 -2.98
N LEU A 19 15.43 -11.56 -2.03
CA LEU A 19 14.05 -11.84 -1.62
C LEU A 19 13.35 -10.58 -1.08
N MET A 20 14.03 -9.81 -0.23
CA MET A 20 13.49 -8.56 0.30
C MET A 20 13.21 -7.55 -0.84
N LEU A 21 14.16 -7.33 -1.75
CA LEU A 21 13.97 -6.41 -2.87
C LEU A 21 12.86 -6.87 -3.84
N ALA A 22 12.81 -8.16 -4.16
CA ALA A 22 11.75 -8.73 -4.98
C ALA A 22 10.37 -8.53 -4.35
N ALA A 23 10.24 -8.75 -3.03
CA ALA A 23 9.01 -8.53 -2.30
C ALA A 23 8.60 -7.04 -2.27
N VAL A 24 9.57 -6.12 -2.11
CA VAL A 24 9.32 -4.66 -2.17
C VAL A 24 8.81 -4.23 -3.55
N VAL A 25 9.46 -4.70 -4.61
CA VAL A 25 9.05 -4.40 -6.00
C VAL A 25 7.66 -4.97 -6.27
N TYR A 26 7.41 -6.22 -5.91
CA TYR A 26 6.09 -6.86 -6.06
C TYR A 26 5.00 -6.06 -5.33
N GLN A 27 5.21 -5.74 -4.05
CA GLN A 27 4.26 -5.00 -3.23
C GLN A 27 3.99 -3.60 -3.82
N ARG A 28 5.03 -2.93 -4.34
CA ARG A 28 4.89 -1.62 -4.98
C ARG A 28 4.11 -1.69 -6.29
N ALA A 29 4.38 -2.70 -7.11
CA ALA A 29 3.74 -2.87 -8.43
C ALA A 29 2.27 -3.29 -8.32
N THR A 30 1.91 -4.12 -7.33
CA THR A 30 0.55 -4.67 -7.16
C THR A 30 -0.32 -3.90 -6.17
N GLY A 31 0.25 -2.92 -5.46
CA GLY A 31 -0.45 -2.17 -4.42
C GLY A 31 -1.59 -1.29 -4.96
N PRO A 32 -2.67 -1.10 -4.17
CA PRO A 32 -3.85 -0.35 -4.58
C PRO A 32 -3.60 1.16 -4.75
N THR A 33 -2.44 1.67 -4.34
CA THR A 33 -2.03 3.06 -4.56
C THR A 33 -1.18 3.23 -5.82
N HIS A 34 -0.80 2.12 -6.49
CA HIS A 34 -0.17 2.19 -7.80
C HIS A 34 -1.19 2.73 -8.81
N PRO A 35 -0.82 3.69 -9.67
CA PRO A 35 -1.74 4.23 -10.66
C PRO A 35 -2.37 3.13 -11.52
N ALA A 36 -3.66 3.24 -11.82
CA ALA A 36 -4.31 2.37 -12.78
C ALA A 36 -3.79 2.70 -14.18
N ARG A 37 -3.36 1.70 -14.91
CA ARG A 37 -2.79 1.82 -16.26
C ARG A 37 -3.51 0.92 -17.23
N GLY A 38 -3.57 1.33 -18.47
CA GLY A 38 -4.15 0.58 -19.57
C GLY A 38 -4.14 1.42 -20.82
N ASP A 39 -4.83 0.95 -21.83
CA ASP A 39 -4.98 1.61 -23.11
C ASP A 39 -6.46 1.78 -23.45
N PHE A 40 -6.79 2.81 -24.22
CA PHE A 40 -8.11 3.02 -24.82
C PHE A 40 -7.97 3.35 -26.30
N GLU A 41 -8.94 2.97 -27.08
CA GLU A 41 -8.91 3.15 -28.54
C GLU A 41 -9.89 4.22 -28.98
N VAL A 42 -9.40 5.14 -29.82
CA VAL A 42 -10.20 6.16 -30.49
C VAL A 42 -9.79 6.24 -31.96
N ALA A 43 -10.73 6.12 -32.88
CA ALA A 43 -10.52 6.18 -34.32
C ALA A 43 -9.40 5.20 -34.81
N GLY A 44 -9.36 3.97 -34.25
CA GLY A 44 -8.37 2.94 -34.59
C GLY A 44 -6.97 3.18 -34.07
N GLN A 45 -6.78 4.19 -33.22
CA GLN A 45 -5.49 4.47 -32.58
C GLN A 45 -5.58 4.22 -31.07
N SER A 46 -4.56 3.52 -30.51
CA SER A 46 -4.46 3.23 -29.07
C SER A 46 -3.73 4.34 -28.34
N TYR A 47 -4.26 4.71 -27.17
CA TYR A 47 -3.71 5.74 -26.27
C TYR A 47 -3.54 5.17 -24.87
N ALA A 48 -2.29 5.20 -24.34
CA ALA A 48 -2.00 4.74 -22.99
C ALA A 48 -2.50 5.75 -21.94
N TYR A 49 -3.16 5.25 -20.87
CA TYR A 49 -3.59 6.06 -19.76
C TYR A 49 -2.88 5.68 -18.44
N LYS A 50 -2.84 6.66 -17.52
CA LYS A 50 -2.34 6.49 -16.15
C LYS A 50 -3.22 7.30 -15.20
N LEU A 51 -4.17 6.62 -14.55
CA LEU A 51 -5.13 7.23 -13.64
C LEU A 51 -4.65 7.13 -12.19
N ILE A 52 -4.77 8.23 -11.44
CA ILE A 52 -4.26 8.34 -10.07
C ILE A 52 -5.13 7.55 -9.08
N ARG A 53 -4.51 6.94 -8.06
CA ARG A 53 -5.17 6.17 -7.00
C ARG A 53 -4.84 6.66 -5.59
N SER A 54 -4.08 7.75 -5.48
CA SER A 54 -3.76 8.40 -4.20
C SER A 54 -3.42 9.86 -4.43
N ASP A 55 -3.92 10.74 -3.55
CA ASP A 55 -3.56 12.15 -3.51
C ASP A 55 -3.64 12.70 -2.08
N TRP A 56 -3.31 13.98 -1.92
CA TRP A 56 -3.36 14.66 -0.63
C TRP A 56 -4.80 15.01 -0.24
N SER A 57 -5.04 15.08 1.08
CA SER A 57 -6.34 15.44 1.62
C SER A 57 -6.68 16.91 1.42
N ILE A 58 -7.91 17.28 1.73
CA ILE A 58 -8.44 18.64 1.68
C ILE A 58 -7.64 19.65 2.54
N LYS A 59 -6.83 19.18 3.49
CA LYS A 59 -5.96 20.06 4.29
C LYS A 59 -4.79 20.65 3.49
N THR A 60 -4.37 20.00 2.42
CA THR A 60 -3.19 20.39 1.65
C THR A 60 -3.46 20.55 0.16
N ASN A 61 -4.62 20.11 -0.31
CA ASN A 61 -4.99 20.15 -1.72
C ASN A 61 -6.50 20.39 -1.85
N GLU A 62 -6.91 21.21 -2.81
CA GLU A 62 -8.34 21.44 -3.07
C GLU A 62 -8.92 20.37 -3.97
N ALA A 63 -8.14 19.87 -4.92
CA ALA A 63 -8.55 18.87 -5.90
C ALA A 63 -7.41 18.01 -6.42
N ALA A 64 -7.72 16.75 -6.67
CA ALA A 64 -6.82 15.79 -7.30
C ALA A 64 -6.92 15.88 -8.83
N ARG A 65 -5.83 16.16 -9.51
CA ARG A 65 -5.78 16.32 -10.96
C ARG A 65 -5.79 14.97 -11.67
N VAL A 66 -6.82 14.72 -12.48
CA VAL A 66 -6.94 13.55 -13.36
C VAL A 66 -6.58 13.95 -14.78
N VAL A 67 -5.69 13.18 -15.43
CA VAL A 67 -5.16 13.51 -16.75
C VAL A 67 -5.31 12.31 -17.68
N LEU A 68 -5.78 12.58 -18.90
CA LEU A 68 -5.88 11.62 -19.99
C LEU A 68 -5.21 12.23 -21.24
N PRO A 69 -4.52 11.44 -22.10
CA PRO A 69 -4.09 11.93 -23.41
C PRO A 69 -5.30 12.38 -24.24
N ASP A 70 -5.20 13.53 -24.92
CA ASP A 70 -6.24 14.00 -25.84
C ASP A 70 -5.98 13.46 -27.25
N PRO A 71 -6.87 12.62 -27.81
CA PRO A 71 -6.75 12.15 -29.20
C PRO A 71 -6.90 13.24 -30.27
N GLY A 72 -7.39 14.42 -29.88
CA GLY A 72 -7.67 15.54 -30.77
C GLY A 72 -9.16 15.84 -30.90
N GLY A 73 -9.49 17.11 -31.15
CA GLY A 73 -10.87 17.58 -31.24
C GLY A 73 -11.66 17.06 -32.44
N ASP A 74 -10.97 16.60 -33.47
CA ASP A 74 -11.52 15.92 -34.64
C ASP A 74 -11.97 14.48 -34.35
N LYS A 75 -11.38 13.84 -33.33
CA LYS A 75 -11.64 12.45 -32.95
C LYS A 75 -12.53 12.31 -31.72
N VAL A 76 -12.52 13.28 -30.82
CA VAL A 76 -13.25 13.27 -29.54
C VAL A 76 -14.13 14.51 -29.45
N SER A 77 -15.44 14.27 -29.39
CA SER A 77 -16.45 15.35 -29.25
C SER A 77 -16.59 15.80 -27.80
N ASP A 78 -16.59 14.87 -26.85
CA ASP A 78 -16.71 15.16 -25.40
C ASP A 78 -15.94 14.15 -24.56
N ALA A 79 -15.53 14.58 -23.36
CA ALA A 79 -14.90 13.72 -22.36
C ALA A 79 -15.37 14.14 -20.96
N VAL A 80 -15.89 13.20 -20.20
CA VAL A 80 -16.54 13.43 -18.91
C VAL A 80 -15.88 12.59 -17.83
N LEU A 81 -15.46 13.22 -16.73
CA LEU A 81 -15.05 12.57 -15.49
C LEU A 81 -16.32 12.30 -14.66
N VAL A 82 -16.52 11.05 -14.31
CA VAL A 82 -17.68 10.56 -13.55
C VAL A 82 -17.20 10.02 -12.23
N PHE A 83 -17.69 10.52 -11.10
CA PHE A 83 -17.19 10.14 -9.77
C PHE A 83 -18.26 10.27 -8.69
N ARG A 84 -18.05 9.54 -7.58
CA ARG A 84 -18.80 9.69 -6.33
C ARG A 84 -17.96 9.26 -5.11
N ARG A 85 -18.46 9.50 -3.91
CA ARG A 85 -17.85 8.97 -2.68
C ARG A 85 -17.99 7.45 -2.66
N LEU A 86 -16.91 6.77 -2.26
CA LEU A 86 -16.88 5.31 -2.22
C LEU A 86 -17.83 4.78 -1.14
N ARG A 87 -18.62 3.75 -1.49
CA ARG A 87 -19.57 3.09 -0.57
C ARG A 87 -20.64 4.01 0.01
N THR A 88 -21.11 4.92 -0.80
CA THR A 88 -22.29 5.75 -0.50
C THR A 88 -23.35 5.54 -1.59
N ASP A 89 -24.57 5.94 -1.27
CA ASP A 89 -25.67 5.99 -2.25
C ASP A 89 -25.73 7.33 -3.02
N ASP A 90 -24.65 8.10 -2.97
CA ASP A 90 -24.53 9.35 -3.70
C ASP A 90 -24.73 9.14 -5.20
N PRO A 91 -25.44 10.01 -5.89
CA PRO A 91 -25.48 10.01 -7.34
C PRO A 91 -24.08 10.31 -7.89
N PHE A 92 -23.75 9.72 -9.03
CA PHE A 92 -22.52 10.08 -9.72
C PHE A 92 -22.54 11.52 -10.19
N THR A 93 -21.52 12.28 -9.81
CA THR A 93 -21.24 13.61 -10.32
C THR A 93 -20.53 13.49 -11.67
N ARG A 94 -20.93 14.30 -12.64
CA ARG A 94 -20.36 14.34 -13.99
C ARG A 94 -19.71 15.70 -14.23
N GLN A 95 -18.45 15.70 -14.67
CA GLN A 95 -17.67 16.91 -14.95
C GLN A 95 -16.97 16.78 -16.30
N THR A 96 -17.22 17.72 -17.22
CA THR A 96 -16.51 17.75 -18.51
C THR A 96 -15.02 18.02 -18.30
N LEU A 97 -14.18 17.23 -18.95
CA LEU A 97 -12.73 17.42 -18.97
C LEU A 97 -12.37 18.62 -19.84
N ARG A 98 -11.39 19.41 -19.38
CA ARG A 98 -10.86 20.54 -20.13
C ARG A 98 -9.68 20.11 -21.00
N ARG A 99 -9.59 20.68 -22.20
CA ARG A 99 -8.42 20.50 -23.05
C ARG A 99 -7.32 21.45 -22.61
N GLU A 100 -6.15 20.89 -22.33
CA GLU A 100 -4.95 21.63 -21.95
C GLU A 100 -3.78 21.17 -22.83
N ASN A 101 -2.81 22.05 -23.06
CA ASN A 101 -1.54 21.69 -23.70
C ASN A 101 -0.42 21.78 -22.66
N HIS A 102 0.23 20.67 -22.38
CA HIS A 102 1.36 20.64 -21.47
C HIS A 102 2.62 20.19 -22.20
N GLN A 103 3.57 21.11 -22.36
CA GLN A 103 4.83 20.87 -23.08
C GLN A 103 4.66 20.28 -24.48
N GLY A 104 3.69 20.80 -25.24
CA GLY A 104 3.39 20.34 -26.61
C GLY A 104 2.55 19.05 -26.69
N LYS A 105 2.12 18.48 -25.56
CA LYS A 105 1.24 17.30 -25.50
C LYS A 105 -0.18 17.73 -25.18
N PRO A 106 -1.15 17.43 -26.05
CA PRO A 106 -2.55 17.68 -25.77
C PRO A 106 -3.07 16.72 -24.70
N LEU A 107 -3.78 17.26 -23.72
CA LEU A 107 -4.31 16.52 -22.57
C LEU A 107 -5.78 16.90 -22.30
N LEU A 108 -6.54 15.93 -21.85
CA LEU A 108 -7.84 16.09 -21.22
C LEU A 108 -7.64 16.09 -19.71
N VAL A 109 -8.09 17.14 -19.02
CA VAL A 109 -7.82 17.35 -17.59
C VAL A 109 -9.12 17.56 -16.83
N GLY A 110 -9.27 16.81 -15.75
CA GLY A 110 -10.35 16.96 -14.78
C GLY A 110 -9.82 17.08 -13.35
N ALA A 111 -10.70 17.39 -12.42
CA ALA A 111 -10.38 17.58 -11.02
C ALA A 111 -11.37 16.83 -10.12
N LEU A 112 -10.89 15.88 -9.34
CA LEU A 112 -11.67 15.23 -8.28
C LEU A 112 -11.60 16.09 -7.02
N PRO A 113 -12.73 16.41 -6.34
CA PRO A 113 -12.68 17.17 -5.11
C PRO A 113 -11.90 16.43 -4.03
N ALA A 114 -10.93 17.09 -3.42
CA ALA A 114 -10.16 16.49 -2.34
C ALA A 114 -11.07 16.12 -1.16
N GLN A 115 -10.77 14.99 -0.52
CA GLN A 115 -11.51 14.48 0.62
C GLN A 115 -10.71 14.63 1.89
N PRO A 116 -11.34 14.57 3.07
CA PRO A 116 -10.63 14.38 4.32
C PRO A 116 -9.72 13.14 4.29
N ALA A 117 -8.77 13.07 5.19
CA ALA A 117 -7.88 11.90 5.32
C ALA A 117 -8.69 10.61 5.49
N ALA A 118 -8.23 9.52 4.87
CA ALA A 118 -8.92 8.24 4.70
C ALA A 118 -10.16 8.27 3.79
N GLY A 119 -10.62 9.45 3.33
CA GLY A 119 -11.68 9.55 2.33
C GLY A 119 -11.27 8.92 1.00
N LYS A 120 -12.26 8.37 0.30
CA LYS A 120 -12.08 7.72 -0.99
C LYS A 120 -13.18 8.12 -1.96
N LEU A 121 -12.80 8.30 -3.22
CA LEU A 121 -13.73 8.42 -4.33
C LEU A 121 -13.55 7.22 -5.26
N GLU A 122 -14.63 6.84 -5.92
CA GLU A 122 -14.60 5.95 -7.08
C GLU A 122 -14.89 6.78 -8.33
N TYR A 123 -14.16 6.53 -9.42
CA TYR A 123 -14.30 7.31 -10.62
C TYR A 123 -13.93 6.55 -11.90
N HIS A 124 -14.46 7.01 -13.01
CA HIS A 124 -14.05 6.62 -14.37
C HIS A 124 -14.15 7.83 -15.31
N ILE A 125 -13.68 7.68 -16.53
CA ILE A 125 -13.79 8.68 -17.58
C ILE A 125 -14.63 8.08 -18.72
N GLU A 126 -15.56 8.86 -19.25
CA GLU A 126 -16.29 8.54 -20.46
C GLU A 126 -15.83 9.48 -21.57
N VAL A 127 -15.37 8.91 -22.67
CA VAL A 127 -14.95 9.65 -23.86
C VAL A 127 -15.95 9.38 -24.97
N THR A 128 -16.58 10.43 -25.50
CA THR A 128 -17.46 10.34 -26.68
C THR A 128 -16.65 10.69 -27.92
N THR A 129 -16.55 9.77 -28.83
CA THR A 129 -15.84 9.96 -30.10
C THR A 129 -16.71 10.79 -31.09
N SER A 130 -16.09 11.36 -32.09
CA SER A 130 -16.79 12.20 -33.08
C SER A 130 -17.81 11.43 -33.93
N ASP A 131 -17.70 10.10 -34.02
CA ASP A 131 -18.68 9.20 -34.63
C ASP A 131 -19.79 8.75 -33.66
N GLY A 132 -19.83 9.33 -32.43
CA GLY A 132 -20.88 9.07 -31.44
C GLY A 132 -20.69 7.84 -30.57
N ARG A 133 -19.61 7.11 -30.70
CA ARG A 133 -19.30 5.97 -29.80
C ARG A 133 -18.84 6.47 -28.44
N SER A 134 -19.23 5.75 -27.37
CA SER A 134 -18.75 6.02 -26.01
C SER A 134 -17.69 4.99 -25.60
N VAL A 135 -16.56 5.47 -25.12
CA VAL A 135 -15.45 4.68 -24.60
C VAL A 135 -15.30 4.96 -23.11
N ARG A 136 -15.44 3.92 -22.29
CA ARG A 136 -15.27 4.03 -20.82
C ARG A 136 -13.84 3.65 -20.42
N ILE A 137 -13.25 4.43 -19.52
CA ILE A 137 -11.85 4.29 -19.06
C ILE A 137 -11.81 4.30 -17.52
N PRO A 138 -11.40 3.19 -16.87
CA PRO A 138 -11.11 1.89 -17.46
C PRO A 138 -12.37 1.24 -18.06
N SER A 139 -12.16 0.28 -18.94
CA SER A 139 -13.27 -0.44 -19.61
C SER A 139 -14.14 -1.24 -18.64
N GLN A 140 -13.60 -1.64 -17.49
CA GLN A 140 -14.32 -2.36 -16.44
C GLN A 140 -13.96 -1.79 -15.05
N GLY A 141 -14.95 -1.80 -14.13
CA GLY A 141 -14.80 -1.34 -12.76
C GLY A 141 -14.59 0.18 -12.63
N GLU A 142 -14.33 0.62 -11.43
CA GLU A 142 -14.03 2.00 -11.07
C GLU A 142 -12.58 2.12 -10.59
N VAL A 143 -11.97 3.27 -10.81
CA VAL A 143 -10.71 3.62 -10.18
C VAL A 143 -10.99 4.18 -8.79
N ILE A 144 -10.43 3.58 -7.77
CA ILE A 144 -10.55 4.09 -6.40
C ILE A 144 -9.35 4.97 -6.11
N ILE A 145 -9.60 6.22 -5.76
CA ILE A 145 -8.59 7.16 -5.24
C ILE A 145 -8.77 7.36 -3.74
N ARG A 146 -7.65 7.30 -2.99
CA ARG A 146 -7.59 7.56 -1.56
C ARG A 146 -6.88 8.88 -1.29
N PHE A 147 -7.41 9.63 -0.32
CA PHE A 147 -6.81 10.86 0.18
C PHE A 147 -6.12 10.63 1.51
N LYS A 148 -4.98 11.28 1.72
CA LYS A 148 -4.17 11.17 2.93
C LYS A 148 -3.56 12.50 3.34
N ASP A 149 -3.30 12.66 4.63
CA ASP A 149 -2.54 13.79 5.16
C ASP A 149 -1.04 13.57 5.00
N HIS A 150 -0.28 14.65 5.13
CA HIS A 150 1.18 14.61 5.06
C HIS A 150 1.78 13.95 6.31
N VAL A 151 2.64 12.97 6.10
CA VAL A 151 3.43 12.34 7.16
C VAL A 151 4.79 13.00 7.25
N PRO A 152 5.18 13.56 8.42
CA PRO A 152 6.50 14.17 8.58
C PRO A 152 7.64 13.19 8.26
N GLY A 153 8.66 13.68 7.53
CA GLY A 153 9.77 12.85 7.08
C GLY A 153 10.55 12.17 8.22
N TRP A 154 10.62 12.83 9.39
CA TRP A 154 11.30 12.29 10.57
C TRP A 154 10.59 11.08 11.20
N VAL A 155 9.31 10.86 10.90
CA VAL A 155 8.56 9.63 11.26
C VAL A 155 8.60 8.63 10.12
N LEU A 156 8.32 9.09 8.89
CA LEU A 156 8.16 8.21 7.73
C LEU A 156 9.46 7.48 7.38
N TRP A 157 10.58 8.19 7.29
CA TRP A 157 11.83 7.56 6.85
C TRP A 157 12.39 6.55 7.86
N PRO A 158 12.44 6.84 9.18
CA PRO A 158 12.82 5.81 10.17
C PRO A 158 11.89 4.59 10.12
N HIS A 159 10.56 4.77 10.00
CA HIS A 159 9.64 3.65 9.84
C HIS A 159 10.00 2.79 8.63
N VAL A 160 10.13 3.40 7.45
CA VAL A 160 10.43 2.67 6.19
C VAL A 160 11.76 1.92 6.29
N VAL A 161 12.82 2.59 6.77
CA VAL A 161 14.16 1.98 6.92
C VAL A 161 14.12 0.82 7.91
N MET A 162 13.47 1.01 9.07
CA MET A 162 13.39 -0.04 10.09
C MET A 162 12.57 -1.24 9.62
N MET A 163 11.50 -1.02 8.85
CA MET A 163 10.70 -2.12 8.29
C MET A 163 11.51 -2.93 7.28
N PHE A 164 12.18 -2.28 6.32
CA PHE A 164 13.02 -2.99 5.35
C PHE A 164 14.18 -3.73 6.01
N PHE A 165 14.83 -3.08 6.95
CA PHE A 165 15.88 -3.72 7.77
C PHE A 165 15.34 -4.96 8.49
N SER A 166 14.18 -4.86 9.15
CA SER A 166 13.58 -5.96 9.89
C SER A 166 13.23 -7.15 8.99
N VAL A 167 12.65 -6.87 7.82
CA VAL A 167 12.34 -7.91 6.83
C VAL A 167 13.62 -8.58 6.32
N LEU A 168 14.65 -7.81 6.00
CA LEU A 168 15.95 -8.33 5.57
C LEU A 168 16.57 -9.25 6.63
N ILE A 169 16.61 -8.79 7.88
CA ILE A 169 17.20 -9.56 9.00
C ILE A 169 16.36 -10.80 9.31
N GLY A 170 15.02 -10.68 9.26
CA GLY A 170 14.13 -11.82 9.46
C GLY A 170 14.30 -12.88 8.37
N MET A 171 14.42 -12.48 7.09
CA MET A 171 14.77 -13.41 6.00
C MET A 171 16.11 -14.07 6.24
N ARG A 172 17.11 -13.31 6.66
CA ARG A 172 18.43 -13.84 6.99
C ARG A 172 18.39 -14.83 8.16
N ALA A 173 17.54 -14.57 9.17
CA ALA A 173 17.33 -15.48 10.29
C ALA A 173 16.67 -16.80 9.84
N GLY A 174 15.59 -16.73 9.05
CA GLY A 174 14.89 -17.90 8.50
C GLY A 174 15.79 -18.77 7.63
N LEU A 175 16.49 -18.18 6.66
CA LEU A 175 17.47 -18.87 5.83
C LEU A 175 18.61 -19.44 6.67
N GLY A 176 19.05 -18.71 7.68
CA GLY A 176 20.06 -19.21 8.63
C GLY A 176 19.60 -20.42 9.41
N ALA A 177 18.37 -20.43 9.88
CA ALA A 177 17.79 -21.56 10.60
C ALA A 177 17.71 -22.83 9.74
N LEU A 178 17.49 -22.68 8.43
CA LEU A 178 17.49 -23.81 7.47
C LEU A 178 18.90 -24.34 7.20
N PHE A 179 19.81 -23.47 6.77
CA PHE A 179 21.06 -23.90 6.13
C PHE A 179 22.31 -23.66 6.97
N ALA A 180 22.31 -22.65 7.87
CA ALA A 180 23.47 -22.23 8.63
C ALA A 180 23.03 -21.61 9.97
N PRO A 181 22.59 -22.39 10.96
CA PRO A 181 21.95 -21.91 12.18
C PRO A 181 22.84 -21.06 13.10
N TRP A 182 24.12 -20.86 12.72
CA TRP A 182 25.04 -19.99 13.42
C TRP A 182 24.47 -18.56 13.52
N ARG A 183 24.35 -18.02 14.73
CA ARG A 183 23.72 -16.71 15.03
C ARG A 183 22.25 -16.55 14.63
N MET A 184 21.50 -17.61 14.32
CA MET A 184 20.09 -17.47 13.97
C MET A 184 19.28 -16.75 15.08
N ARG A 185 19.60 -17.04 16.37
CA ARG A 185 18.97 -16.38 17.52
C ARG A 185 19.23 -14.88 17.53
N LEU A 186 20.47 -14.47 17.33
CA LEU A 186 20.82 -13.06 17.26
C LEU A 186 20.01 -12.33 16.17
N TRP A 187 19.96 -12.92 14.96
CA TRP A 187 19.20 -12.32 13.87
C TRP A 187 17.70 -12.31 14.13
N ALA A 188 17.14 -13.36 14.76
CA ALA A 188 15.73 -13.39 15.15
C ALA A 188 15.38 -12.28 16.15
N TRP A 189 16.19 -12.09 17.19
CA TRP A 189 15.97 -11.01 18.15
C TRP A 189 16.16 -9.61 17.56
N ILE A 190 17.13 -9.43 16.65
CA ILE A 190 17.29 -8.15 15.93
C ILE A 190 16.09 -7.88 15.02
N ALA A 191 15.57 -8.89 14.33
CA ALA A 191 14.37 -8.76 13.51
C ALA A 191 13.16 -8.35 14.35
N LEU A 192 12.95 -9.01 15.50
CA LEU A 192 11.87 -8.66 16.43
C LEU A 192 12.01 -7.23 16.96
N ALA A 193 13.21 -6.84 17.39
CA ALA A 193 13.46 -5.48 17.87
C ALA A 193 13.16 -4.42 16.78
N GLY A 194 13.63 -4.67 15.56
CA GLY A 194 13.35 -3.79 14.43
C GLY A 194 11.87 -3.71 14.08
N MET A 195 11.14 -4.83 14.10
CA MET A 195 9.67 -4.84 13.90
C MET A 195 8.93 -4.13 15.03
N THR A 196 9.41 -4.27 16.27
CA THR A 196 8.80 -3.54 17.41
C THR A 196 8.96 -2.04 17.21
N LEU A 197 10.18 -1.56 16.94
CA LEU A 197 10.42 -0.13 16.75
C LEU A 197 9.80 0.40 15.45
N GLY A 198 10.07 -0.26 14.33
CA GLY A 198 9.58 0.16 13.02
C GLY A 198 8.08 -0.03 12.87
N GLY A 199 7.57 -1.23 13.16
CA GLY A 199 6.19 -1.61 12.92
C GLY A 199 5.24 -1.19 14.03
N MET A 200 5.52 -1.61 15.28
CA MET A 200 4.58 -1.43 16.39
C MET A 200 4.67 -0.05 17.07
N CYS A 201 5.81 0.65 16.97
CA CYS A 201 5.96 2.00 17.51
C CYS A 201 5.77 3.09 16.43
N LEU A 202 6.58 3.04 15.37
CA LEU A 202 6.54 4.07 14.32
C LEU A 202 5.37 3.88 13.35
N GLY A 203 4.91 2.65 13.09
CA GLY A 203 3.76 2.37 12.23
C GLY A 203 2.49 3.10 12.66
N PRO A 204 2.06 2.98 13.93
CA PRO A 204 0.92 3.75 14.45
C PRO A 204 1.09 5.27 14.33
N LEU A 205 2.30 5.81 14.49
CA LEU A 205 2.56 7.23 14.29
C LEU A 205 2.38 7.63 12.81
N VAL A 206 2.90 6.83 11.86
CA VAL A 206 2.68 7.06 10.43
C VAL A 206 1.19 7.06 10.11
N GLN A 207 0.43 6.10 10.64
CA GLN A 207 -1.01 5.99 10.42
C GLN A 207 -1.76 7.19 11.03
N LYS A 208 -1.39 7.61 12.22
CA LYS A 208 -1.97 8.79 12.87
C LYS A 208 -1.80 10.05 12.04
N TYR A 209 -0.59 10.28 11.51
CA TYR A 209 -0.34 11.42 10.63
C TYR A 209 -1.08 11.28 9.29
N ALA A 210 -1.08 10.09 8.69
CA ALA A 210 -1.68 9.89 7.36
C ALA A 210 -3.22 9.90 7.37
N PHE A 211 -3.85 9.37 8.43
CA PHE A 211 -5.28 9.06 8.45
C PHE A 211 -6.02 9.46 9.73
N GLY A 212 -5.32 9.98 10.74
CA GLY A 212 -5.96 10.46 11.96
C GLY A 212 -6.10 9.44 13.11
N ALA A 213 -5.89 8.14 12.87
CA ALA A 213 -5.98 7.08 13.88
C ALA A 213 -4.61 6.40 14.07
N TYR A 214 -4.28 6.01 15.30
CA TYR A 214 -3.02 5.29 15.57
C TYR A 214 -3.05 3.85 15.12
N TRP A 215 -4.19 3.18 15.30
CA TRP A 215 -4.36 1.77 15.02
C TRP A 215 -5.81 1.49 14.67
N THR A 216 -6.03 0.76 13.59
CA THR A 216 -7.35 0.41 13.07
C THR A 216 -7.46 -1.08 12.71
N GLY A 217 -6.47 -1.87 13.14
CA GLY A 217 -6.48 -3.33 13.09
C GLY A 217 -7.11 -3.97 14.33
N PHE A 218 -7.03 -5.29 14.41
CA PHE A 218 -7.52 -6.06 15.57
C PHE A 218 -6.89 -5.55 16.88
N PRO A 219 -7.65 -5.39 17.98
CA PRO A 219 -9.07 -5.75 18.16
C PRO A 219 -10.06 -4.64 17.76
N PHE A 220 -9.60 -3.48 17.30
CA PHE A 220 -10.44 -2.29 17.08
C PHE A 220 -11.04 -2.24 15.67
N GLY A 221 -10.52 -3.02 14.74
CA GLY A 221 -11.03 -3.07 13.37
C GLY A 221 -10.32 -4.07 12.47
N GLY A 222 -10.62 -3.98 11.16
CA GLY A 222 -10.17 -4.92 10.14
C GLY A 222 -9.05 -4.42 9.23
N ASP A 223 -8.32 -3.33 9.59
CA ASP A 223 -7.26 -2.82 8.73
C ASP A 223 -6.19 -3.87 8.44
N TRP A 224 -6.08 -4.24 7.18
CA TRP A 224 -5.15 -5.27 6.74
C TRP A 224 -3.68 -4.89 6.93
N THR A 225 -3.36 -3.59 6.91
CA THR A 225 -1.98 -3.12 7.11
C THR A 225 -1.55 -3.33 8.55
N ASP A 226 -2.42 -2.99 9.50
CA ASP A 226 -2.19 -3.19 10.91
C ASP A 226 -2.19 -4.68 11.26
N ASN A 227 -3.21 -5.41 10.79
CA ASN A 227 -3.35 -6.84 11.08
C ASN A 227 -2.17 -7.67 10.57
N LYS A 228 -1.67 -7.41 9.36
CA LYS A 228 -0.49 -8.11 8.86
C LYS A 228 0.77 -7.75 9.65
N MET A 229 0.91 -6.49 10.11
CA MET A 229 2.01 -6.11 10.99
C MET A 229 1.94 -6.85 12.33
N LEU A 230 0.74 -6.96 12.90
CA LEU A 230 0.50 -7.72 14.13
C LEU A 230 0.88 -9.21 13.96
N VAL A 231 0.46 -9.84 12.86
CA VAL A 231 0.81 -11.24 12.55
C VAL A 231 2.32 -11.41 12.39
N MET A 232 2.99 -10.53 11.66
CA MET A 232 4.44 -10.54 11.52
C MET A 232 5.13 -10.43 12.88
N TRP A 233 4.73 -9.46 13.69
CA TRP A 233 5.32 -9.22 15.01
C TRP A 233 5.07 -10.39 15.96
N LEU A 234 3.83 -10.88 16.08
CA LEU A 234 3.49 -12.01 16.95
C LEU A 234 4.25 -13.29 16.56
N SER A 235 4.41 -13.57 15.27
CA SER A 235 5.17 -14.73 14.83
C SER A 235 6.63 -14.71 15.32
N TRP A 236 7.26 -13.51 15.28
CA TRP A 236 8.61 -13.34 15.83
C TRP A 236 8.64 -13.33 17.36
N VAL A 237 7.64 -12.78 18.04
CA VAL A 237 7.52 -12.86 19.51
C VAL A 237 7.47 -14.33 19.96
N VAL A 238 6.60 -15.14 19.34
CA VAL A 238 6.48 -16.57 19.66
C VAL A 238 7.80 -17.31 19.37
N ALA A 239 8.41 -17.07 18.21
CA ALA A 239 9.68 -17.69 17.86
C ALA A 239 10.79 -17.31 18.86
N CYS A 240 10.96 -16.02 19.16
CA CYS A 240 11.98 -15.54 20.08
C CYS A 240 11.77 -16.01 21.53
N ALA A 241 10.52 -16.04 22.01
CA ALA A 241 10.19 -16.56 23.33
C ALA A 241 10.55 -18.05 23.46
N ALA A 242 10.25 -18.83 22.42
CA ALA A 242 10.54 -20.28 22.44
C ALA A 242 12.03 -20.62 22.28
N ILE A 243 12.77 -19.86 21.45
CA ILE A 243 14.19 -20.15 21.20
C ILE A 243 15.12 -19.60 22.29
N GLY A 244 14.68 -18.55 23.00
CA GLY A 244 15.52 -17.88 24.02
C GLY A 244 16.81 -17.30 23.46
N LEU A 245 17.71 -16.89 24.34
CA LEU A 245 19.02 -16.31 23.98
C LEU A 245 20.13 -17.37 23.84
N ARG A 246 19.96 -18.54 24.47
CA ARG A 246 20.97 -19.60 24.51
C ARG A 246 20.49 -20.85 23.78
N PRO A 247 21.40 -21.63 23.17
CA PRO A 247 21.06 -22.93 22.61
C PRO A 247 20.42 -23.86 23.65
N SER A 248 19.39 -24.59 23.23
CA SER A 248 18.67 -25.53 24.07
C SER A 248 18.78 -26.96 23.50
N LYS A 249 18.36 -27.97 24.28
CA LYS A 249 18.28 -29.37 23.81
C LYS A 249 17.25 -29.52 22.66
N ARG A 250 16.32 -28.56 22.50
CA ARG A 250 15.26 -28.55 21.46
C ARG A 250 15.64 -27.72 20.23
N GLU A 251 16.90 -27.84 19.77
CA GLU A 251 17.41 -27.02 18.66
C GLU A 251 16.61 -27.18 17.36
N VAL A 252 16.12 -28.37 17.03
CA VAL A 252 15.29 -28.62 15.84
C VAL A 252 13.99 -27.81 15.90
N ILE A 253 13.33 -27.81 17.05
CA ILE A 253 12.11 -27.02 17.27
C ILE A 253 12.41 -25.53 17.16
N SER A 254 13.52 -25.08 17.78
CA SER A 254 13.95 -23.69 17.67
C SER A 254 14.15 -23.23 16.22
N ARG A 255 14.80 -24.07 15.41
CA ARG A 255 15.00 -23.80 13.98
C ARG A 255 13.66 -23.77 13.23
N ALA A 256 12.77 -24.72 13.46
CA ALA A 256 11.46 -24.78 12.83
C ALA A 256 10.62 -23.52 13.13
N LEU A 257 10.63 -23.03 14.37
CA LEU A 257 9.91 -21.82 14.75
C LEU A 257 10.47 -20.55 14.09
N VAL A 258 11.78 -20.42 13.96
CA VAL A 258 12.41 -19.29 13.27
C VAL A 258 12.08 -19.33 11.77
N VAL A 259 12.08 -20.51 11.16
CA VAL A 259 11.66 -20.69 9.75
C VAL A 259 10.20 -20.33 9.58
N ALA A 260 9.33 -20.82 10.44
CA ALA A 260 7.90 -20.52 10.39
C ALA A 260 7.62 -19.01 10.53
N ALA A 261 8.31 -18.32 11.46
CA ALA A 261 8.22 -16.87 11.61
C ALA A 261 8.71 -16.13 10.36
N GLY A 262 9.81 -16.59 9.74
CA GLY A 262 10.30 -16.03 8.49
C GLY A 262 9.32 -16.18 7.33
N ILE A 263 8.66 -17.35 7.21
CA ILE A 263 7.61 -17.59 6.20
C ILE A 263 6.39 -16.72 6.48
N ALA A 264 5.88 -16.70 7.71
CA ALA A 264 4.73 -15.87 8.09
C ALA A 264 4.98 -14.39 7.80
N MET A 265 6.18 -13.90 8.15
CA MET A 265 6.61 -12.54 7.82
C MET A 265 6.62 -12.28 6.32
N MET A 266 7.19 -13.17 5.51
CA MET A 266 7.24 -12.99 4.05
C MET A 266 5.85 -12.99 3.44
N VAL A 267 4.98 -13.92 3.82
CA VAL A 267 3.60 -14.00 3.33
C VAL A 267 2.84 -12.71 3.68
N ALA A 268 2.91 -12.27 4.93
CA ALA A 268 2.26 -11.03 5.37
C ALA A 268 2.85 -9.80 4.68
N PHE A 269 4.17 -9.76 4.46
CA PHE A 269 4.84 -8.66 3.78
C PHE A 269 4.48 -8.59 2.29
N LEU A 270 4.23 -9.71 1.61
CA LEU A 270 3.79 -9.74 0.22
C LEU A 270 2.38 -9.18 0.01
N ILE A 271 1.52 -9.17 1.02
CA ILE A 271 0.22 -8.50 0.94
C ILE A 271 0.46 -6.99 0.75
N PRO A 272 0.00 -6.37 -0.34
CA PRO A 272 0.26 -4.96 -0.59
C PRO A 272 -0.28 -4.05 0.52
N HIS A 273 0.40 -2.92 0.74
CA HIS A 273 -0.05 -1.90 1.67
C HIS A 273 -1.37 -1.29 1.19
N SER A 274 -2.21 -0.91 2.15
CA SER A 274 -3.48 -0.21 1.89
C SER A 274 -4.57 -1.03 1.18
N MET A 275 -4.44 -2.35 1.12
CA MET A 275 -5.57 -3.22 0.82
C MET A 275 -6.47 -3.29 2.05
N GLY A 276 -7.77 -2.94 1.90
CA GLY A 276 -8.73 -2.97 3.02
C GLY A 276 -8.27 -2.14 4.24
N GLY A 277 -7.60 -1.02 4.01
CA GLY A 277 -7.15 -0.11 5.08
C GLY A 277 -8.22 0.88 5.49
N SER A 278 -7.85 1.80 6.40
CA SER A 278 -8.72 2.85 6.94
C SER A 278 -9.57 3.53 5.86
N GLU A 279 -10.86 3.68 6.14
CA GLU A 279 -11.85 4.34 5.29
C GLU A 279 -12.61 5.37 6.11
N LEU A 280 -13.03 6.45 5.47
CA LEU A 280 -13.90 7.44 6.06
C LEU A 280 -15.35 6.97 5.98
N ASP A 281 -16.05 6.92 7.09
CA ASP A 281 -17.49 6.72 7.12
C ASP A 281 -18.19 8.04 6.78
N TYR A 282 -18.57 8.18 5.54
CA TYR A 282 -19.23 9.39 5.07
C TYR A 282 -20.59 9.63 5.73
N SER A 283 -21.29 8.58 6.17
CA SER A 283 -22.58 8.73 6.86
C SER A 283 -22.43 9.44 8.20
N LYS A 284 -21.32 9.20 8.90
CA LYS A 284 -20.97 9.92 10.14
C LYS A 284 -20.55 11.37 9.88
N VAL A 285 -19.78 11.58 8.80
CA VAL A 285 -19.36 12.93 8.38
C VAL A 285 -20.57 13.78 8.03
N ASP A 286 -21.52 13.22 7.28
CA ASP A 286 -22.77 13.90 6.90
C ASP A 286 -23.66 14.24 8.13
N GLN A 287 -23.52 13.49 9.25
CA GLN A 287 -24.14 13.78 10.54
C GLN A 287 -23.35 14.83 11.35
N GLY A 288 -22.29 15.41 10.81
CA GLY A 288 -21.46 16.44 11.47
C GLY A 288 -20.39 15.89 12.42
N ILE A 289 -20.10 14.58 12.39
CA ILE A 289 -18.98 13.99 13.15
C ILE A 289 -17.66 14.37 12.47
N ASP A 290 -16.69 14.79 13.29
CA ASP A 290 -15.34 15.11 12.81
C ASP A 290 -14.76 13.93 12.01
N PRO A 291 -14.26 14.16 10.78
CA PRO A 291 -13.67 13.11 9.94
C PRO A 291 -12.61 12.25 10.65
N ALA A 292 -11.81 12.82 11.55
CA ALA A 292 -10.83 12.09 12.34
C ALA A 292 -11.45 11.06 13.31
N ARG A 293 -12.73 11.21 13.65
CA ARG A 293 -13.51 10.30 14.51
C ARG A 293 -14.43 9.39 13.70
N ALA A 294 -14.57 9.64 12.41
CA ALA A 294 -15.38 8.88 11.47
C ALA A 294 -14.58 7.85 10.68
N ILE A 295 -13.37 7.50 11.16
CA ILE A 295 -12.52 6.51 10.50
C ILE A 295 -12.99 5.12 10.91
N GLU A 296 -13.37 4.33 9.93
CA GLU A 296 -13.71 2.92 10.09
C GLU A 296 -12.72 2.04 9.33
N THR A 297 -12.77 0.75 9.60
CA THR A 297 -11.90 -0.22 8.96
C THR A 297 -12.72 -1.31 8.32
N GLY A 298 -12.56 -1.43 7.00
CA GLY A 298 -12.85 -2.64 6.27
C GLY A 298 -14.22 -3.24 6.48
N ARG A 299 -15.31 -2.49 6.27
CA ARG A 299 -16.56 -3.13 5.85
C ARG A 299 -16.31 -3.68 4.44
N GLN A 300 -16.22 -4.99 4.35
CA GLN A 300 -16.23 -5.71 3.07
C GLN A 300 -17.64 -5.71 2.50
#